data_4917b19549dc138b0e00547d1a1374fa
#
_entry.id   4917b19549dc138b0e00547d1a1374fa
#
_cell.length_a   1.000
_cell.length_b   1.000
_cell.length_c   1.000
_cell.angle_alpha   90.00
_cell.angle_beta   90.00
_cell.angle_gamma   90.00
#
_symmetry.space_group_name_H-M   'P 1'
#
loop_
_entity.id
_entity.type
_entity.pdbx_description
1 polymer ?
#
loop_
_entity_poly.entity_id
_entity_poly.type
_entity_poly.pdbx_seq_one_letter_code
_entity_poly.pdbx_strand_id
1 'polypeptide(L)'
;MDLVEIYKSLGEITRLRIVMLLLDKKMCGYHIENTLNVSQSNVSRHLTKLKYAKIIKEEKEGQKIYFSINPVFIEEYNLLYESLLGNRLTHVIFKGDEFKYFENKDKLDSSYCNIAENI
;
A
#
# COMPACT_ATOMS: atom_id res chain seq x y z
N MET A 1 2.73 -14.70 -12.14
CA MET A 1 2.21 -13.32 -12.13
C MET A 1 2.08 -12.80 -13.55
N ASP A 2 1.02 -12.06 -13.83
CA ASP A 2 0.78 -11.50 -15.14
C ASP A 2 1.37 -10.09 -15.23
N LEU A 3 2.35 -9.90 -16.09
CA LEU A 3 3.05 -8.63 -16.25
C LEU A 3 2.10 -7.48 -16.64
N VAL A 4 1.16 -7.75 -17.55
CA VAL A 4 0.20 -6.73 -17.99
C VAL A 4 -0.68 -6.29 -16.83
N GLU A 5 -1.15 -7.25 -16.02
CA GLU A 5 -1.96 -6.95 -14.85
C GLU A 5 -1.20 -6.12 -13.83
N ILE A 6 0.09 -6.40 -13.65
CA ILE A 6 0.95 -5.60 -12.77
C ILE A 6 1.00 -4.15 -13.23
N TYR A 7 1.27 -3.92 -14.52
CA TYR A 7 1.35 -2.56 -15.04
C TYR A 7 -0.01 -1.85 -15.01
N LYS A 8 -1.10 -2.56 -15.30
CA LYS A 8 -2.44 -1.98 -15.18
C LYS A 8 -2.74 -1.55 -13.76
N SER A 9 -2.37 -2.40 -12.79
CA SER A 9 -2.59 -2.09 -11.37
C SER A 9 -1.80 -0.87 -10.94
N LEU A 10 -0.56 -0.75 -11.36
CA LEU A 10 0.30 0.38 -11.03
C LEU A 10 -0.06 1.65 -11.81
N GLY A 11 -0.80 1.53 -12.90
CA GLY A 11 -1.14 2.65 -13.77
C GLY A 11 -2.28 3.55 -13.27
N GLU A 12 -2.83 3.28 -12.08
CA GLU A 12 -3.85 4.11 -11.47
C GLU A 12 -3.26 4.82 -10.26
N ILE A 13 -3.49 6.14 -10.14
CA ILE A 13 -2.75 6.97 -9.20
C ILE A 13 -2.91 6.53 -7.73
N THR A 14 -4.13 6.19 -7.32
CA THR A 14 -4.34 5.79 -5.92
C THR A 14 -3.63 4.48 -5.59
N ARG A 15 -3.70 3.51 -6.50
CA ARG A 15 -2.99 2.25 -6.31
C ARG A 15 -1.48 2.45 -6.29
N LEU A 16 -0.96 3.31 -7.16
CA LEU A 16 0.46 3.61 -7.17
C LEU A 16 0.89 4.26 -5.86
N ARG A 17 0.09 5.21 -5.34
CA ARG A 17 0.39 5.84 -4.04
C ARG A 17 0.40 4.81 -2.91
N ILE A 18 -0.54 3.87 -2.92
CA ILE A 18 -0.58 2.79 -1.92
C ILE A 18 0.69 1.95 -1.99
N VAL A 19 1.07 1.51 -3.19
CA VAL A 19 2.26 0.68 -3.38
C VAL A 19 3.51 1.43 -2.91
N MET A 20 3.64 2.72 -3.26
CA MET A 20 4.78 3.53 -2.85
C MET A 20 4.91 3.60 -1.32
N LEU A 21 3.79 3.71 -0.60
CA LEU A 21 3.81 3.69 0.87
C LEU A 21 4.27 2.33 1.41
N LEU A 22 3.88 1.25 0.76
CA LEU A 22 4.13 -0.10 1.25
C LEU A 22 5.49 -0.68 0.84
N LEU A 23 6.31 0.04 0.07
CA LEU A 23 7.56 -0.51 -0.46
C LEU A 23 8.51 -1.01 0.63
N ASP A 24 8.50 -0.38 1.78
CA ASP A 24 9.44 -0.67 2.87
C ASP A 24 8.78 -0.79 4.24
N LYS A 25 7.47 -0.91 4.29
CA LYS A 25 6.75 -1.04 5.56
C LYS A 25 5.39 -1.70 5.34
N LYS A 26 4.84 -2.22 6.42
CA LYS A 26 3.45 -2.70 6.41
C LYS A 26 2.55 -1.61 6.99
N MET A 27 1.31 -1.53 6.50
CA MET A 27 0.32 -0.59 7.02
C MET A 27 -1.05 -1.26 7.04
N CYS A 28 -1.89 -0.88 8.01
CA CYS A 28 -3.29 -1.29 7.99
C CYS A 28 -4.10 -0.33 7.11
N GLY A 29 -5.29 -0.78 6.70
CA GLY A 29 -6.15 0.02 5.82
C GLY A 29 -6.50 1.39 6.39
N TYR A 30 -6.77 1.47 7.69
CA TYR A 30 -7.09 2.73 8.36
C TYR A 30 -5.97 3.77 8.19
N HIS A 31 -4.72 3.36 8.37
CA HIS A 31 -3.58 4.27 8.21
C HIS A 31 -3.41 4.71 6.75
N ILE A 32 -3.66 3.79 5.80
CA ILE A 32 -3.62 4.13 4.37
C ILE A 32 -4.70 5.18 4.05
N GLU A 33 -5.93 4.97 4.52
CA GLU A 33 -7.04 5.90 4.31
C GLU A 33 -6.69 7.30 4.80
N ASN A 34 -6.17 7.39 6.01
CA ASN A 34 -5.84 8.67 6.61
C ASN A 34 -4.65 9.35 5.93
N THR A 35 -3.64 8.58 5.57
CA THR A 35 -2.47 9.13 4.89
C THR A 35 -2.83 9.69 3.52
N LEU A 36 -3.63 8.96 2.75
CA LEU A 36 -3.99 9.37 1.39
C LEU A 36 -5.24 10.23 1.32
N ASN A 37 -5.98 10.33 2.42
CA ASN A 37 -7.27 11.02 2.46
C ASN A 37 -8.25 10.44 1.43
N VAL A 38 -8.37 9.12 1.42
CA VAL A 38 -9.24 8.37 0.52
C VAL A 38 -10.20 7.55 1.37
N SER A 39 -11.44 7.40 0.93
CA SER A 39 -12.47 6.69 1.70
C SER A 39 -12.12 5.22 1.89
N GLN A 40 -12.64 4.62 2.96
CA GLN A 40 -12.44 3.21 3.27
C GLN A 40 -12.85 2.30 2.11
N SER A 41 -14.00 2.56 1.50
CA SER A 41 -14.49 1.74 0.40
C SER A 41 -13.58 1.81 -0.82
N ASN A 42 -13.03 2.98 -1.12
CA ASN A 42 -12.09 3.12 -2.24
C ASN A 42 -10.76 2.45 -1.94
N VAL A 43 -10.22 2.62 -0.74
CA VAL A 43 -8.97 1.95 -0.35
C VAL A 43 -9.16 0.44 -0.41
N SER A 44 -10.25 -0.08 0.15
CA SER A 44 -10.54 -1.51 0.15
C SER A 44 -10.59 -2.07 -1.28
N ARG A 45 -11.24 -1.36 -2.19
CA ARG A 45 -11.34 -1.77 -3.60
C ARG A 45 -9.97 -1.81 -4.27
N HIS A 46 -9.14 -0.80 -4.03
CA HIS A 46 -7.79 -0.75 -4.60
C HIS A 46 -6.88 -1.82 -4.00
N LEU A 47 -6.97 -2.07 -2.70
CA LEU A 47 -6.21 -3.13 -2.04
C LEU A 47 -6.58 -4.51 -2.61
N THR A 48 -7.87 -4.73 -2.87
CA THR A 48 -8.32 -5.99 -3.47
C THR A 48 -7.69 -6.22 -4.84
N LYS A 49 -7.65 -5.18 -5.67
CA LYS A 49 -7.03 -5.28 -7.00
C LYS A 49 -5.53 -5.53 -6.91
N LEU A 50 -4.85 -4.87 -5.98
CA LEU A 50 -3.41 -5.06 -5.78
C LEU A 50 -3.10 -6.47 -5.26
N LYS A 51 -3.93 -7.02 -4.39
CA LYS A 51 -3.78 -8.40 -3.93
C LYS A 51 -4.00 -9.39 -5.07
N TYR A 52 -5.02 -9.15 -5.88
CA TYR A 52 -5.30 -10.00 -7.03
C TYR A 52 -4.12 -10.05 -8.01
N ALA A 53 -3.47 -8.91 -8.24
CA ALA A 53 -2.28 -8.82 -9.08
C ALA A 53 -1.03 -9.40 -8.41
N LYS A 54 -1.13 -9.78 -7.14
CA LYS A 54 -0.04 -10.34 -6.32
C LYS A 54 1.12 -9.37 -6.09
N ILE A 55 0.84 -8.08 -6.18
CA ILE A 55 1.81 -7.03 -5.85
C ILE A 55 1.93 -6.87 -4.34
N ILE A 56 0.80 -6.96 -3.64
CA ILE A 56 0.77 -6.87 -2.19
C ILE A 56 0.17 -8.15 -1.60
N LYS A 57 0.43 -8.33 -0.31
CA LYS A 57 -0.19 -9.39 0.47
C LYS A 57 -0.84 -8.81 1.71
N GLU A 58 -1.79 -9.53 2.25
CA GLU A 58 -2.45 -9.22 3.49
C GLU A 58 -1.93 -10.18 4.54
N GLU A 59 -1.66 -9.68 5.76
CA GLU A 59 -1.29 -10.56 6.86
C GLU A 59 -1.98 -10.12 8.14
N LYS A 60 -2.38 -11.11 8.92
CA LYS A 60 -3.10 -10.92 10.15
C LYS A 60 -2.13 -11.03 11.33
N GLU A 61 -2.18 -10.03 12.23
CA GLU A 61 -1.40 -10.05 13.46
C GLU A 61 -2.36 -9.79 14.62
N GLY A 62 -2.74 -10.86 15.33
CA GLY A 62 -3.77 -10.78 16.36
C GLY A 62 -5.11 -10.40 15.74
N GLN A 63 -5.67 -9.27 16.19
CA GLN A 63 -6.94 -8.74 15.67
C GLN A 63 -6.75 -7.76 14.52
N LYS A 64 -5.51 -7.46 14.16
CA LYS A 64 -5.20 -6.44 13.16
C LYS A 64 -4.82 -7.06 11.83
N ILE A 65 -5.15 -6.35 10.74
CA ILE A 65 -4.79 -6.75 9.38
C ILE A 65 -3.85 -5.71 8.80
N TYR A 66 -2.72 -6.18 8.29
CA TYR A 66 -1.71 -5.33 7.65
C TYR A 66 -1.51 -5.73 6.20
N PHE A 67 -1.12 -4.75 5.41
CA PHE A 67 -0.79 -4.92 4.00
C PHE A 67 0.67 -4.59 3.79
N SER A 68 1.34 -5.37 2.96
CA SER A 68 2.76 -5.17 2.65
C SER A 68 3.04 -5.66 1.23
N ILE A 69 4.19 -5.32 0.69
CA ILE A 69 4.58 -5.81 -0.64
C ILE A 69 4.81 -7.32 -0.55
N ASN A 70 4.29 -8.03 -1.55
CA ASN A 70 4.48 -9.46 -1.66
C ASN A 70 5.96 -9.75 -1.96
N PRO A 71 6.65 -10.54 -1.13
CA PRO A 71 8.06 -10.88 -1.38
C PRO A 71 8.31 -11.51 -2.74
N VAL A 72 7.36 -12.26 -3.27
CA VAL A 72 7.49 -12.89 -4.59
C VAL A 72 7.53 -11.81 -5.68
N PHE A 73 6.74 -10.73 -5.53
CA PHE A 73 6.80 -9.60 -6.45
C PHE A 73 8.21 -8.97 -6.44
N ILE A 74 8.78 -8.76 -5.26
CA ILE A 74 10.13 -8.19 -5.15
C ILE A 74 11.15 -9.09 -5.83
N GLU A 75 11.06 -10.40 -5.63
CA GLU A 75 12.00 -11.35 -6.20
C GLU A 75 11.87 -11.45 -7.72
N GLU A 76 10.66 -11.62 -8.23
CA GLU A 76 10.43 -11.81 -9.67
C GLU A 76 10.55 -10.53 -10.48
N TYR A 77 10.25 -9.38 -9.89
CA TYR A 77 10.25 -8.08 -10.57
C TYR A 77 11.18 -7.10 -9.86
N ASN A 78 12.39 -7.57 -9.53
CA ASN A 78 13.34 -6.79 -8.73
C ASN A 78 13.68 -5.45 -9.37
N LEU A 79 13.87 -5.39 -10.68
CA LEU A 79 14.20 -4.14 -11.36
C LEU A 79 13.04 -3.15 -11.28
N LEU A 80 11.81 -3.64 -11.39
CA LEU A 80 10.64 -2.78 -11.22
C LEU A 80 10.54 -2.27 -9.79
N TYR A 81 10.75 -3.13 -8.80
CA TYR A 81 10.75 -2.75 -7.41
C TYR A 81 11.80 -1.65 -7.13
N GLU A 82 13.02 -1.83 -7.63
CA GLU A 82 14.07 -0.82 -7.49
C GLU A 82 13.70 0.50 -8.16
N SER A 83 13.05 0.43 -9.34
CA SER A 83 12.57 1.61 -10.04
C SER A 83 11.52 2.36 -9.21
N LEU A 84 10.61 1.64 -8.58
CA LEU A 84 9.61 2.25 -7.71
C LEU A 84 10.25 2.97 -6.52
N LEU A 85 11.25 2.34 -5.89
CA LEU A 85 11.98 2.97 -4.79
C LEU A 85 12.64 4.29 -5.24
N GLY A 86 13.26 4.30 -6.42
CA GLY A 86 13.87 5.50 -6.96
C GLY A 86 12.85 6.60 -7.25
N ASN A 87 11.73 6.22 -7.86
CA ASN A 87 10.67 7.17 -8.19
C ASN A 87 10.04 7.78 -6.93
N ARG A 88 9.90 7.01 -5.86
CA ARG A 88 9.37 7.53 -4.59
C ARG A 88 10.23 8.66 -4.06
N LEU A 89 11.54 8.57 -4.24
CA LEU A 89 12.48 9.58 -3.73
C LEU A 89 12.44 10.88 -4.52
N THR A 90 11.97 10.87 -5.77
CA THR A 90 12.08 12.00 -6.68
C THR A 90 10.75 12.69 -7.00
N HIS A 91 9.60 12.07 -6.69
CA HIS A 91 8.30 12.64 -7.05
C HIS A 91 7.62 13.24 -5.83
N VAL A 92 7.18 14.50 -5.96
CA VAL A 92 6.63 15.30 -4.85
C VAL A 92 5.44 14.62 -4.19
N ILE A 93 4.52 14.04 -4.96
CA ILE A 93 3.32 13.43 -4.39
C ILE A 93 3.68 12.25 -3.47
N PHE A 94 4.63 11.43 -3.86
CA PHE A 94 5.01 10.25 -3.05
C PHE A 94 5.82 10.67 -1.82
N LYS A 95 6.66 11.68 -1.97
CA LYS A 95 7.40 12.26 -0.83
C LYS A 95 6.41 12.87 0.18
N GLY A 96 5.39 13.53 -0.31
CA GLY A 96 4.35 14.11 0.53
C GLY A 96 3.56 13.06 1.30
N ASP A 97 3.23 11.94 0.66
CA ASP A 97 2.54 10.83 1.31
C ASP A 97 3.40 10.24 2.43
N GLU A 98 4.69 10.02 2.19
CA GLU A 98 5.62 9.52 3.20
C GLU A 98 5.70 10.47 4.40
N PHE A 99 5.83 11.76 4.13
CA PHE A 99 5.87 12.78 5.18
C PHE A 99 4.60 12.73 6.02
N LYS A 100 3.43 12.69 5.39
CA LYS A 100 2.16 12.65 6.09
C LYS A 100 2.01 11.40 6.94
N TYR A 101 2.46 10.25 6.44
CA TYR A 101 2.44 9.01 7.20
C TYR A 101 3.25 9.15 8.50
N PHE A 102 4.49 9.64 8.41
CA PHE A 102 5.36 9.76 9.59
C PHE A 102 4.86 10.83 10.56
N GLU A 103 4.22 11.88 10.06
CA GLU A 103 3.61 12.90 10.92
C GLU A 103 2.45 12.36 11.75
N ASN A 104 1.67 11.42 11.19
CA ASN A 104 0.39 11.02 11.78
C ASN A 104 0.36 9.61 12.37
N LYS A 105 1.35 8.77 12.10
CA LYS A 105 1.29 7.36 12.47
C LYS A 105 1.05 7.11 13.96
N ASP A 106 1.63 7.93 14.83
CA ASP A 106 1.50 7.76 16.27
C ASP A 106 0.26 8.45 16.83
N LYS A 107 -0.42 9.25 16.02
CA LYS A 107 -1.64 9.97 16.42
C LYS A 107 -2.90 9.20 16.09
N LEU A 108 -2.82 8.19 15.21
CA LEU A 108 -3.97 7.41 14.80
C LEU A 108 -4.23 6.27 15.77
N ASP A 109 -5.50 6.10 16.13
CA ASP A 109 -5.89 5.01 17.03
C ASP A 109 -5.79 3.67 16.30
N SER A 110 -4.82 2.84 16.71
CA SER A 110 -4.59 1.55 16.08
C SER A 110 -5.72 0.54 16.28
N SER A 111 -6.68 0.82 17.17
CA SER A 111 -7.82 -0.06 17.34
C SER A 111 -8.67 -0.14 16.08
N TYR A 112 -8.61 0.88 15.21
CA TYR A 112 -9.31 0.88 13.93
C TYR A 112 -8.61 0.00 12.88
N CYS A 113 -7.48 -0.59 13.18
CA CYS A 113 -6.76 -1.50 12.27
C CYS A 113 -7.22 -2.95 12.40
N ASN A 114 -8.40 -3.19 12.96
CA ASN A 114 -8.86 -4.54 13.22
C ASN A 114 -9.59 -5.16 12.01
N ILE A 115 -9.88 -6.46 12.13
CA ILE A 115 -10.48 -7.24 11.05
C ILE A 115 -11.85 -6.68 10.62
N ALA A 116 -12.66 -6.22 11.58
CA ALA A 116 -14.01 -5.78 11.30
C ALA A 116 -14.09 -4.62 10.33
N GLU A 117 -13.05 -3.81 10.27
CA GLU A 117 -13.02 -2.64 9.39
C GLU A 117 -12.69 -2.97 7.95
N ASN A 118 -12.15 -4.14 7.70
CA ASN A 118 -11.67 -4.54 6.37
C ASN A 118 -12.60 -5.51 5.66
N ILE A 119 -13.78 -5.72 6.21
CA ILE A 119 -14.77 -6.62 5.64
C ILE A 119 -15.78 -5.87 4.76
#